data_4ddb3e2ccb61c4ec03f87861b60e60bc
#
_entry.id   4ddb3e2ccb61c4ec03f87861b60e60bc
#
_cell.length_a   1.000
_cell.length_b   1.000
_cell.length_c   1.000
_cell.angle_alpha   90.00
_cell.angle_beta   90.00
_cell.angle_gamma   90.00
#
_symmetry.space_group_name_H-M   'P 1'
#
loop_
_entity.id
_entity.type
_entity.pdbx_description
1 polymer ?
#
loop_
_entity_poly.entity_id
_entity_poly.type
_entity_poly.pdbx_seq_one_letter_code
_entity_poly.pdbx_strand_id
1 'polypeptide(L)'
;MTLTAWRSVHPDFRSSHGYRWPFPGNEAVAPLPDDGREFTHGDPCPQFEGDGLCLAKTWAGAASGSIPAITCLLVEYDEGDVLGEDADKIRVARCRVMDVFDAAALIRDGWCTGADLFGADLYGANLSGANLSGARANKYTRWPGGFDPATRGVTVR
;
A
#
# COMPACT_ATOMS: atom_id res chain seq x y z
N MET A 1 -18.23 10.14 -5.88
CA MET A 1 -18.31 8.84 -5.15
C MET A 1 -17.03 8.64 -4.38
N THR A 2 -17.13 8.21 -3.17
CA THR A 2 -15.97 7.98 -2.29
C THR A 2 -15.52 6.53 -2.41
N LEU A 3 -14.25 6.32 -2.63
CA LEU A 3 -13.61 5.02 -2.81
C LEU A 3 -12.49 4.83 -1.78
N THR A 4 -12.03 3.62 -1.60
CA THR A 4 -10.95 3.30 -0.67
C THR A 4 -9.73 2.71 -1.38
N ALA A 5 -8.57 2.97 -0.81
CA ALA A 5 -7.29 2.44 -1.26
C ALA A 5 -6.31 2.25 -0.10
N TRP A 6 -5.11 1.77 -0.39
CA TRP A 6 -4.13 1.39 0.60
C TRP A 6 -2.77 2.03 0.35
N ARG A 7 -2.02 2.29 1.41
CA ARG A 7 -0.64 2.76 1.33
C ARG A 7 0.22 2.14 2.42
N SER A 8 1.33 1.49 2.05
CA SER A 8 2.37 1.12 3.00
C SER A 8 3.26 2.31 3.31
N VAL A 9 3.57 2.49 4.59
CA VAL A 9 4.43 3.56 5.08
C VAL A 9 5.42 3.00 6.11
N HIS A 10 6.49 3.75 6.38
CA HIS A 10 7.36 3.47 7.51
C HIS A 10 6.61 3.66 8.83
N PRO A 11 7.07 3.06 9.95
CA PRO A 11 6.40 3.20 11.26
C PRO A 11 6.22 4.65 11.73
N ASP A 12 7.03 5.59 11.23
CA ASP A 12 6.91 7.03 11.47
C ASP A 12 5.97 7.75 10.50
N PHE A 13 5.19 7.01 9.70
CA PHE A 13 4.24 7.51 8.70
C PHE A 13 4.87 8.19 7.48
N ARG A 14 6.13 7.94 7.20
CA ARG A 14 6.79 8.45 5.98
C ARG A 14 6.71 7.46 4.83
N SER A 15 6.48 7.99 3.63
CA SER A 15 6.65 7.25 2.39
C SER A 15 8.14 7.12 2.02
N SER A 16 8.45 6.30 1.01
CA SER A 16 9.82 6.12 0.50
C SER A 16 10.47 7.43 0.01
N HIS A 17 9.67 8.41 -0.40
CA HIS A 17 10.12 9.73 -0.87
C HIS A 17 10.03 10.82 0.21
N GLY A 18 9.84 10.41 1.49
CA GLY A 18 9.89 11.32 2.63
C GLY A 18 8.59 12.06 2.94
N TYR A 19 7.53 11.91 2.13
CA TYR A 19 6.23 12.50 2.46
C TYR A 19 5.71 11.91 3.78
N ARG A 20 5.33 12.76 4.72
CA ARG A 20 4.78 12.37 6.00
C ARG A 20 3.26 12.33 5.93
N TRP A 21 2.72 11.14 6.03
CA TRP A 21 1.28 10.92 6.06
C TRP A 21 0.67 11.36 7.39
N PRO A 22 -0.50 11.99 7.38
CA PRO A 22 -1.17 12.39 8.60
C PRO A 22 -1.75 11.18 9.36
N PHE A 23 -2.08 11.41 10.64
CA PHE A 23 -2.79 10.41 11.43
C PHE A 23 -4.25 10.23 10.96
N PRO A 24 -4.89 9.08 11.30
CA PRO A 24 -6.29 8.83 10.97
C PRO A 24 -7.21 10.00 11.33
N GLY A 25 -8.19 10.24 10.47
CA GLY A 25 -9.13 11.36 10.57
C GLY A 25 -8.68 12.63 9.84
N ASN A 26 -7.43 12.69 9.38
CA ASN A 26 -6.87 13.87 8.71
C ASN A 26 -6.71 13.67 7.19
N GLU A 27 -6.70 14.78 6.49
CA GLU A 27 -6.50 14.81 5.04
C GLU A 27 -5.01 14.82 4.69
N ALA A 28 -4.63 13.98 3.73
CA ALA A 28 -3.34 14.01 3.06
C ALA A 28 -3.51 14.75 1.73
N VAL A 29 -2.67 15.75 1.49
CA VAL A 29 -2.68 16.55 0.27
C VAL A 29 -1.30 16.49 -0.38
N ALA A 30 -1.25 16.24 -1.68
CA ALA A 30 0.01 16.22 -2.40
C ALA A 30 0.66 17.62 -2.42
N PRO A 31 1.92 17.74 -1.99
CA PRO A 31 2.60 19.02 -1.89
C PRO A 31 3.19 19.43 -3.25
N LEU A 32 2.42 20.09 -4.10
CA LEU A 32 2.94 20.64 -5.35
C LEU A 32 4.09 21.61 -5.08
N PRO A 33 5.15 21.60 -5.90
CA PRO A 33 6.19 22.60 -5.84
C PRO A 33 5.65 24.04 -6.07
N ASP A 34 6.29 25.03 -5.45
CA ASP A 34 5.91 26.44 -5.55
C ASP A 34 6.28 27.09 -6.92
N ASP A 35 6.69 26.31 -7.91
CA ASP A 35 7.12 26.79 -9.24
C ASP A 35 5.97 26.93 -10.25
N GLY A 36 4.73 26.80 -9.80
CA GLY A 36 3.53 26.93 -10.63
C GLY A 36 3.17 25.69 -11.44
N ARG A 37 3.82 24.54 -11.17
CA ARG A 37 3.44 23.27 -11.80
C ARG A 37 2.04 22.83 -11.38
N GLU A 38 1.38 22.22 -12.34
CA GLU A 38 0.11 21.52 -12.12
C GLU A 38 0.37 20.00 -12.06
N PHE A 39 -0.58 19.26 -11.52
CA PHE A 39 -0.55 17.81 -11.55
C PHE A 39 -0.59 17.29 -12.99
N THR A 40 0.20 16.25 -13.27
CA THR A 40 0.04 15.49 -14.50
C THR A 40 -1.18 14.56 -14.41
N HIS A 41 -1.70 14.13 -15.56
CA HIS A 41 -2.88 13.26 -15.63
C HIS A 41 -2.61 12.03 -16.50
N GLY A 42 -3.32 10.95 -16.18
CA GLY A 42 -3.34 9.70 -16.95
C GLY A 42 -2.41 8.62 -16.41
N ASP A 43 -1.21 8.94 -15.97
CA ASP A 43 -0.26 7.95 -15.45
C ASP A 43 -0.49 7.70 -13.95
N PRO A 44 -0.52 6.43 -13.47
CA PRO A 44 -0.63 6.11 -12.06
C PRO A 44 0.65 6.43 -11.26
N CYS A 45 1.75 6.76 -11.93
CA CYS A 45 3.02 7.14 -11.30
C CYS A 45 3.26 8.65 -11.40
N PRO A 46 3.81 9.28 -10.34
CA PRO A 46 4.21 10.67 -10.40
C PRO A 46 5.31 10.91 -11.45
N GLN A 47 5.26 12.03 -12.13
CA GLN A 47 6.28 12.44 -13.10
C GLN A 47 7.34 13.35 -12.48
N PHE A 48 7.08 13.89 -11.29
CA PHE A 48 8.00 14.70 -10.48
C PHE A 48 7.63 14.60 -9.00
N GLU A 49 8.49 15.07 -8.12
CA GLU A 49 8.23 15.07 -6.68
C GLU A 49 7.03 15.97 -6.35
N GLY A 50 6.04 15.42 -5.64
CA GLY A 50 4.79 16.12 -5.30
C GLY A 50 3.67 15.97 -6.33
N ASP A 51 3.89 15.25 -7.43
CA ASP A 51 2.87 15.00 -8.48
C ASP A 51 1.85 13.93 -8.04
N GLY A 52 1.12 14.22 -6.98
CA GLY A 52 0.09 13.34 -6.45
C GLY A 52 0.58 12.33 -5.42
N LEU A 53 -0.37 11.68 -4.78
CA LEU A 53 -0.16 10.63 -3.79
C LEU A 53 -0.46 9.27 -4.42
N CYS A 54 0.53 8.39 -4.44
CA CYS A 54 0.37 7.03 -4.98
C CYS A 54 -0.26 6.11 -3.96
N LEU A 55 -1.27 5.38 -4.38
CA LEU A 55 -2.01 4.42 -3.59
C LEU A 55 -2.09 3.09 -4.34
N ALA A 56 -2.35 2.02 -3.62
CA ALA A 56 -2.67 0.72 -4.19
C ALA A 56 -4.16 0.42 -4.03
N LYS A 57 -4.77 -0.20 -5.03
CA LYS A 57 -6.19 -0.59 -4.99
C LYS A 57 -6.46 -1.73 -4.02
N THR A 58 -5.42 -2.50 -3.67
CA THR A 58 -5.49 -3.58 -2.68
C THR A 58 -4.37 -3.42 -1.66
N TRP A 59 -4.58 -3.92 -0.43
CA TRP A 59 -3.51 -3.91 0.55
C TRP A 59 -2.31 -4.78 0.14
N ALA A 60 -2.54 -5.89 -0.56
CA ALA A 60 -1.46 -6.72 -1.11
C ALA A 60 -0.61 -5.95 -2.13
N GLY A 61 -1.25 -5.12 -2.96
CA GLY A 61 -0.57 -4.20 -3.86
C GLY A 61 0.25 -3.14 -3.11
N ALA A 62 -0.26 -2.63 -2.00
CA ALA A 62 0.50 -1.75 -1.12
C ALA A 62 1.72 -2.46 -0.50
N ALA A 63 1.57 -3.73 -0.14
CA ALA A 63 2.65 -4.55 0.41
C ALA A 63 3.76 -4.85 -0.62
N SER A 64 3.47 -4.82 -1.91
CA SER A 64 4.45 -5.04 -2.98
C SER A 64 5.34 -3.81 -3.28
N GLY A 65 5.17 -2.72 -2.55
CA GLY A 65 5.99 -1.51 -2.68
C GLY A 65 7.41 -1.67 -2.12
N SER A 66 8.17 -0.58 -2.19
CA SER A 66 9.55 -0.54 -1.68
C SER A 66 9.67 -0.43 -0.16
N ILE A 67 8.57 -0.27 0.55
CA ILE A 67 8.51 -0.20 2.01
C ILE A 67 7.96 -1.52 2.55
N PRO A 68 8.61 -2.13 3.57
CA PRO A 68 8.06 -3.32 4.21
C PRO A 68 6.62 -3.10 4.69
N ALA A 69 5.75 -4.07 4.43
CA ALA A 69 4.32 -3.99 4.76
C ALA A 69 4.06 -4.21 6.26
N ILE A 70 4.68 -3.40 7.11
CA ILE A 70 4.49 -3.45 8.57
C ILE A 70 3.35 -2.50 8.97
N THR A 71 3.34 -1.30 8.40
CA THR A 71 2.30 -0.30 8.65
C THR A 71 1.58 0.02 7.35
N CYS A 72 0.28 -0.24 7.30
CA CYS A 72 -0.57 0.02 6.14
C CYS A 72 -1.67 1.01 6.50
N LEU A 73 -1.83 2.03 5.70
CA LEU A 73 -2.91 3.00 5.82
C LEU A 73 -4.08 2.58 4.93
N LEU A 74 -5.28 2.58 5.48
CA LEU A 74 -6.52 2.59 4.71
C LEU A 74 -6.89 4.06 4.47
N VAL A 75 -7.08 4.43 3.22
CA VAL A 75 -7.42 5.79 2.84
C VAL A 75 -8.73 5.83 2.05
N GLU A 76 -9.40 6.95 2.12
CA GLU A 76 -10.61 7.27 1.37
C GLU A 76 -10.31 8.44 0.42
N TYR A 77 -10.79 8.37 -0.82
CA TYR A 77 -10.59 9.41 -1.83
C TYR A 77 -11.84 9.60 -2.68
N ASP A 78 -12.00 10.76 -3.27
CA ASP A 78 -13.06 11.03 -4.23
C ASP A 78 -12.59 10.83 -5.68
N GLU A 79 -13.47 10.36 -6.54
CA GLU A 79 -13.17 10.19 -7.98
C GLU A 79 -12.68 11.49 -8.64
N GLY A 80 -13.15 12.63 -8.16
CA GLY A 80 -12.72 13.95 -8.67
C GLY A 80 -11.27 14.30 -8.34
N ASP A 81 -10.65 13.62 -7.39
CA ASP A 81 -9.25 13.83 -7.01
C ASP A 81 -8.29 12.87 -7.71
N VAL A 82 -8.79 11.98 -8.57
CA VAL A 82 -7.96 11.01 -9.31
C VAL A 82 -7.19 11.70 -10.42
N LEU A 83 -5.88 11.51 -10.42
CA LEU A 83 -4.95 12.06 -11.41
C LEU A 83 -4.55 11.03 -12.47
N GLY A 84 -4.52 9.75 -12.11
CA GLY A 84 -4.23 8.65 -13.00
C GLY A 84 -4.34 7.31 -12.30
N GLU A 85 -4.63 6.25 -13.05
CA GLU A 85 -4.80 4.91 -12.49
C GLU A 85 -4.52 3.81 -13.52
N ASP A 86 -4.24 2.61 -13.03
CA ASP A 86 -4.21 1.36 -13.79
C ASP A 86 -4.97 0.26 -13.04
N ALA A 87 -4.73 -1.01 -13.35
CA ALA A 87 -5.39 -2.13 -12.69
C ALA A 87 -5.08 -2.22 -11.18
N ASP A 88 -3.88 -1.83 -10.76
CA ASP A 88 -3.36 -2.08 -9.41
C ASP A 88 -3.12 -0.80 -8.59
N LYS A 89 -2.88 0.31 -9.27
CA LYS A 89 -2.46 1.58 -8.67
C LYS A 89 -3.39 2.71 -9.01
N ILE A 90 -3.41 3.71 -8.14
CA ILE A 90 -4.11 4.95 -8.35
C ILE A 90 -3.29 6.11 -7.77
N ARG A 91 -3.33 7.24 -8.45
CA ARG A 91 -2.69 8.47 -8.00
C ARG A 91 -3.76 9.54 -7.82
N VAL A 92 -3.74 10.19 -6.65
CA VAL A 92 -4.74 11.18 -6.26
C VAL A 92 -4.08 12.48 -5.81
N ALA A 93 -4.80 13.60 -5.97
CA ALA A 93 -4.35 14.89 -5.46
C ALA A 93 -4.46 14.98 -3.94
N ARG A 94 -5.49 14.35 -3.38
CA ARG A 94 -5.76 14.29 -1.94
C ARG A 94 -6.52 13.03 -1.57
N CYS A 95 -6.43 12.65 -0.31
CA CYS A 95 -7.22 11.58 0.29
C CYS A 95 -7.29 11.79 1.81
N ARG A 96 -8.17 11.05 2.46
CA ARG A 96 -8.27 11.05 3.93
C ARG A 96 -7.74 9.74 4.47
N VAL A 97 -6.88 9.79 5.48
CA VAL A 97 -6.45 8.60 6.21
C VAL A 97 -7.59 8.17 7.14
N MET A 98 -8.10 6.96 6.94
CA MET A 98 -9.23 6.43 7.72
C MET A 98 -8.75 5.60 8.90
N ASP A 99 -7.77 4.73 8.67
CA ASP A 99 -7.28 3.81 9.68
C ASP A 99 -5.84 3.37 9.41
N VAL A 100 -5.22 2.75 10.40
CA VAL A 100 -3.86 2.22 10.35
C VAL A 100 -3.89 0.76 10.75
N PHE A 101 -3.32 -0.10 9.92
CA PHE A 101 -3.25 -1.53 10.16
C PHE A 101 -1.80 -2.01 10.17
N ASP A 102 -1.50 -2.89 11.12
CA ASP A 102 -0.35 -3.78 11.03
C ASP A 102 -0.65 -4.85 9.96
N ALA A 103 0.25 -5.04 9.01
CA ALA A 103 0.08 -6.04 7.95
C ALA A 103 -0.13 -7.45 8.53
N ALA A 104 0.54 -7.78 9.63
CA ALA A 104 0.34 -9.06 10.29
C ALA A 104 -1.08 -9.24 10.85
N ALA A 105 -1.71 -8.16 11.35
CA ALA A 105 -3.10 -8.20 11.78
C ALA A 105 -4.05 -8.44 10.60
N LEU A 106 -3.84 -7.76 9.47
CA LEU A 106 -4.62 -7.98 8.25
C LEU A 106 -4.53 -9.44 7.77
N ILE A 107 -3.32 -10.01 7.80
CA ILE A 107 -3.09 -11.40 7.42
C ILE A 107 -3.79 -12.36 8.39
N ARG A 108 -3.70 -12.15 9.70
CA ARG A 108 -4.38 -12.98 10.70
C ARG A 108 -5.90 -12.94 10.56
N ASP A 109 -6.45 -11.78 10.23
CA ASP A 109 -7.88 -11.57 10.06
C ASP A 109 -8.44 -12.11 8.73
N GLY A 110 -7.58 -12.75 7.92
CA GLY A 110 -7.99 -13.43 6.69
C GLY A 110 -8.08 -12.52 5.46
N TRP A 111 -7.64 -11.27 5.54
CA TRP A 111 -7.64 -10.36 4.40
C TRP A 111 -6.71 -10.80 3.26
N CYS A 112 -5.80 -11.74 3.57
CA CYS A 112 -4.89 -12.35 2.61
C CYS A 112 -5.33 -13.69 2.06
N THR A 113 -6.44 -14.24 2.51
CA THR A 113 -6.94 -15.52 1.99
C THR A 113 -7.16 -15.37 0.48
N GLY A 114 -6.44 -16.17 -0.32
CA GLY A 114 -6.42 -16.06 -1.77
C GLY A 114 -5.71 -14.84 -2.34
N ALA A 115 -5.01 -14.05 -1.53
CA ALA A 115 -4.35 -12.83 -1.97
C ALA A 115 -3.17 -13.10 -2.90
N ASP A 116 -2.93 -12.17 -3.80
CA ASP A 116 -1.73 -12.12 -4.63
C ASP A 116 -0.64 -11.33 -3.90
N LEU A 117 0.40 -12.04 -3.45
CA LEU A 117 1.53 -11.48 -2.72
C LEU A 117 2.80 -11.38 -3.58
N PHE A 118 2.65 -11.39 -4.90
CA PHE A 118 3.80 -11.30 -5.81
C PHE A 118 4.62 -10.02 -5.54
N GLY A 119 5.89 -10.22 -5.19
CA GLY A 119 6.80 -9.12 -4.87
C GLY A 119 6.52 -8.42 -3.53
N ALA A 120 5.58 -8.91 -2.71
CA ALA A 120 5.27 -8.30 -1.42
C ALA A 120 6.48 -8.34 -0.48
N ASP A 121 6.77 -7.23 0.20
CA ASP A 121 7.79 -7.16 1.23
C ASP A 121 7.17 -7.32 2.62
N LEU A 122 7.23 -8.54 3.15
CA LEU A 122 6.73 -8.91 4.47
C LEU A 122 7.89 -9.08 5.49
N TYR A 123 9.09 -8.61 5.13
CA TYR A 123 10.24 -8.68 6.02
C TYR A 123 9.95 -7.93 7.34
N GLY A 124 10.20 -8.60 8.46
CA GLY A 124 9.94 -8.04 9.79
C GLY A 124 8.48 -8.11 10.25
N ALA A 125 7.52 -8.53 9.41
CA ALA A 125 6.15 -8.73 9.83
C ALA A 125 6.01 -9.94 10.76
N ASN A 126 5.16 -9.84 11.79
CA ASN A 126 4.83 -10.97 12.66
C ASN A 126 3.69 -11.79 12.04
N LEU A 127 4.03 -12.86 11.34
CA LEU A 127 3.07 -13.75 10.69
C LEU A 127 2.66 -14.95 11.56
N SER A 128 2.94 -14.94 12.86
CA SER A 128 2.52 -15.99 13.78
C SER A 128 1.00 -16.13 13.78
N GLY A 129 0.51 -17.35 13.51
CA GLY A 129 -0.94 -17.63 13.44
C GLY A 129 -1.65 -17.06 12.22
N ALA A 130 -0.94 -16.49 11.25
CA ALA A 130 -1.52 -15.93 10.03
C ALA A 130 -2.21 -17.00 9.18
N ASN A 131 -3.38 -16.67 8.61
CA ASN A 131 -4.07 -17.49 7.62
C ASN A 131 -3.72 -16.99 6.21
N LEU A 132 -2.86 -17.73 5.52
CA LEU A 132 -2.44 -17.44 4.15
C LEU A 132 -2.99 -18.48 3.15
N SER A 133 -4.03 -19.22 3.53
CA SER A 133 -4.61 -20.26 2.68
C SER A 133 -4.99 -19.73 1.31
N GLY A 134 -4.49 -20.38 0.24
CA GLY A 134 -4.76 -20.01 -1.14
C GLY A 134 -4.04 -18.75 -1.63
N ALA A 135 -3.25 -18.08 -0.80
CA ALA A 135 -2.43 -16.96 -1.23
C ALA A 135 -1.36 -17.42 -2.22
N ARG A 136 -1.00 -16.53 -3.14
CA ARG A 136 0.03 -16.79 -4.17
C ARG A 136 1.21 -15.86 -3.94
N ALA A 137 2.41 -16.41 -4.08
CA ALA A 137 3.66 -15.66 -3.96
C ALA A 137 4.62 -16.04 -5.09
N ASN A 138 5.69 -15.29 -5.25
CA ASN A 138 6.76 -15.60 -6.20
C ASN A 138 8.14 -15.42 -5.54
N LYS A 139 9.20 -15.68 -6.32
CA LYS A 139 10.58 -15.56 -5.85
C LYS A 139 10.98 -14.17 -5.34
N TYR A 140 10.22 -13.14 -5.66
CA TYR A 140 10.46 -11.76 -5.21
C TYR A 140 9.72 -11.41 -3.92
N THR A 141 8.80 -12.29 -3.46
CA THR A 141 8.12 -12.10 -2.18
C THR A 141 9.14 -12.27 -1.05
N ARG A 142 9.27 -11.25 -0.21
CA ARG A 142 10.17 -11.30 0.95
C ARG A 142 9.38 -11.70 2.19
N TRP A 143 9.84 -12.74 2.84
CA TRP A 143 9.21 -13.31 4.03
C TRP A 143 9.98 -12.93 5.29
N PRO A 144 9.33 -12.94 6.47
CA PRO A 144 10.03 -12.84 7.75
C PRO A 144 11.05 -13.96 7.93
N GLY A 145 12.13 -13.69 8.68
CA GLY A 145 13.15 -14.71 8.96
C GLY A 145 12.54 -15.97 9.59
N GLY A 146 12.88 -17.14 9.05
CA GLY A 146 12.39 -18.43 9.51
C GLY A 146 10.94 -18.78 9.12
N PHE A 147 10.28 -17.96 8.33
CA PHE A 147 8.92 -18.24 7.85
C PHE A 147 8.97 -19.11 6.58
N ASP A 148 8.24 -20.25 6.61
CA ASP A 148 8.08 -21.11 5.44
C ASP A 148 6.66 -20.96 4.87
N PRO A 149 6.51 -20.28 3.71
CA PRO A 149 5.20 -20.05 3.10
C PRO A 149 4.49 -21.33 2.68
N ALA A 150 5.23 -22.37 2.28
CA ALA A 150 4.63 -23.63 1.83
C ALA A 150 3.85 -24.33 2.94
N THR A 151 4.31 -24.26 4.19
CA THR A 151 3.62 -24.84 5.36
C THR A 151 2.37 -24.08 5.76
N ARG A 152 2.13 -22.91 5.18
CA ARG A 152 1.00 -22.02 5.47
C ARG A 152 -0.04 -21.94 4.36
N GLY A 153 0.02 -22.86 3.38
CA GLY A 153 -0.94 -22.93 2.30
C GLY A 153 -0.71 -21.91 1.18
N VAL A 154 0.47 -21.30 1.12
CA VAL A 154 0.88 -20.38 0.04
C VAL A 154 1.39 -21.17 -1.15
N THR A 155 0.92 -20.84 -2.34
CA THR A 155 1.48 -21.34 -3.59
C THR A 155 2.58 -20.39 -4.08
N VAL A 156 3.81 -20.87 -4.13
CA VAL A 156 4.96 -20.10 -4.63
C VAL A 156 5.25 -20.51 -6.09
N ARG A 157 5.33 -19.54 -7.02
CA ARG A 157 5.60 -19.76 -8.45
C ARG A 157 6.87 -19.05 -8.92
#